data_d10c0bf932a8dd1226bf2f86f0a25838
#
_entry.id   d10c0bf932a8dd1226bf2f86f0a25838
#
_cell.length_a   1.000
_cell.length_b   1.000
_cell.length_c   1.000
_cell.angle_alpha   90.00
_cell.angle_beta   90.00
_cell.angle_gamma   90.00
#
_symmetry.space_group_name_H-M   'P 1'
#
loop_
_entity.id
_entity.type
_entity.pdbx_description
1 polymer ?
#
loop_
_entity_poly.entity_id
_entity_poly.type
_entity_poly.pdbx_seq_one_letter_code
_entity_poly.pdbx_strand_id
1 'polypeptide(L)' 'MYSITNFKTKKQFKEAVMSGAKVGLYAPGIGMPKQNGTEYVEGPHYPQPHTWYAEVEMKDGIVVKVK' A
#
# COMPACT_ATOMS: atom_id res chain seq x y z
N MET A 1 5.33 -4.89 -3.29
CA MET A 1 3.90 -5.14 -3.00
C MET A 1 3.08 -3.92 -3.39
N TYR A 2 1.89 -4.10 -3.87
CA TYR A 2 1.07 -3.01 -4.39
C TYR A 2 -0.18 -2.80 -3.53
N SER A 3 -0.66 -1.54 -3.49
CA SER A 3 -1.99 -1.28 -2.95
C SER A 3 -3.04 -1.74 -3.95
N ILE A 4 -4.19 -2.21 -3.46
CA ILE A 4 -5.28 -2.67 -4.33
C ILE A 4 -5.77 -1.51 -5.20
N THR A 5 -5.90 -0.31 -4.62
CA THR A 5 -6.18 0.90 -5.39
C THR A 5 -4.87 1.45 -5.96
N ASN A 6 -4.88 1.79 -7.24
CA ASN A 6 -3.69 2.27 -7.93
C ASN A 6 -3.47 3.76 -7.68
N PHE A 7 -2.80 4.10 -6.58
CA PHE A 7 -2.47 5.50 -6.27
C PHE A 7 -1.31 5.98 -7.13
N LYS A 8 -1.45 7.15 -7.75
CA LYS A 8 -0.42 7.71 -8.60
C LYS A 8 0.78 8.24 -7.82
N THR A 9 0.57 8.71 -6.61
CA THR A 9 1.61 9.28 -5.77
C THR A 9 1.53 8.75 -4.35
N LYS A 10 2.67 8.80 -3.65
CA LYS A 10 2.71 8.45 -2.23
C LYS A 10 1.79 9.35 -1.41
N LYS A 11 1.68 10.63 -1.80
CA LYS A 11 0.81 11.57 -1.13
C LYS A 11 -0.65 11.12 -1.18
N GLN A 12 -1.13 10.71 -2.34
CA GLN A 12 -2.50 10.20 -2.49
C GLN A 12 -2.73 8.96 -1.63
N PHE A 13 -1.76 8.04 -1.62
CA PHE A 13 -1.81 6.84 -0.81
C PHE A 13 -1.89 7.20 0.68
N LYS A 14 -1.00 8.07 1.14
CA LYS A 14 -0.95 8.50 2.53
C LYS A 14 -2.24 9.20 2.96
N GLU A 15 -2.77 10.08 2.11
CA GLU A 15 -4.01 10.79 2.40
C GLU A 15 -5.20 9.84 2.52
N ALA A 16 -5.27 8.83 1.65
CA ALA A 16 -6.32 7.83 1.72
C ALA A 16 -6.27 7.07 3.05
N VAL A 17 -5.08 6.64 3.48
CA VAL A 17 -4.91 5.96 4.75
C VAL A 17 -5.31 6.86 5.92
N MET A 18 -4.88 8.11 5.90
CA MET A 18 -5.17 9.06 6.97
C MET A 18 -6.64 9.46 7.04
N SER A 19 -7.36 9.38 5.93
CA SER A 19 -8.79 9.67 5.90
C SER A 19 -9.66 8.54 6.43
N GLY A 20 -9.06 7.41 6.78
CA GLY A 20 -9.78 6.26 7.28
C GLY A 20 -10.23 5.28 6.20
N ALA A 21 -9.81 5.46 4.96
CA ALA A 21 -10.11 4.53 3.89
C ALA A 21 -9.46 3.17 4.18
N LYS A 22 -10.17 2.10 3.85
CA LYS A 22 -9.65 0.74 4.03
C LYS A 22 -8.76 0.40 2.84
N VAL A 23 -7.47 0.62 2.98
CA VAL A 23 -6.49 0.36 1.93
C VAL A 23 -5.87 -1.01 2.15
N GLY A 24 -6.12 -1.93 1.22
CA GLY A 24 -5.53 -3.26 1.24
C GLY A 24 -4.33 -3.34 0.33
N LEU A 25 -3.53 -4.39 0.52
CA LEU A 25 -2.35 -4.67 -0.30
C LEU A 25 -2.50 -6.02 -0.97
N TYR A 26 -1.74 -6.21 -2.05
CA TYR A 26 -1.62 -7.52 -2.67
C TYR A 26 -0.20 -7.72 -3.21
N ALA A 27 0.21 -8.99 -3.29
CA ALA A 27 1.48 -9.37 -3.88
C ALA A 27 1.23 -9.72 -5.35
N PRO A 28 2.02 -9.15 -6.29
CA PRO A 28 1.80 -9.42 -7.72
C PRO A 28 2.28 -10.81 -8.16
N GLY A 29 2.89 -11.57 -7.28
CA GLY A 29 3.39 -12.90 -7.57
C GLY A 29 2.92 -13.92 -6.54
N ILE A 30 3.82 -14.83 -6.15
CA ILE A 30 3.54 -15.83 -5.13
C ILE A 30 3.71 -15.19 -3.76
N GLY A 31 2.77 -15.46 -2.87
CA GLY A 31 2.81 -14.97 -1.51
C GLY A 31 1.65 -14.05 -1.19
N MET A 32 1.54 -13.68 0.06
CA MET A 32 0.47 -12.81 0.56
C MET A 32 1.06 -11.74 1.45
N PRO A 33 0.47 -10.53 1.48
CA PRO A 33 0.92 -9.52 2.44
C PRO A 33 0.63 -9.97 3.86
N LYS A 34 1.42 -9.46 4.80
CA LYS A 34 1.19 -9.71 6.22
C LYS A 34 -0.15 -9.12 6.62
N GLN A 35 -0.89 -9.85 7.45
CA GLN A 35 -2.13 -9.31 8.01
C GLN A 35 -1.81 -8.25 9.08
N ASN A 36 -0.71 -8.43 9.79
CA ASN A 36 -0.28 -7.53 10.85
C ASN A 36 1.23 -7.33 10.77
N GLY A 37 1.70 -6.12 11.02
CA GLY A 37 3.11 -5.80 11.04
C GLY A 37 3.52 -4.88 9.91
N THR A 38 4.82 -4.75 9.68
CA THR A 38 5.38 -3.85 8.68
C THR A 38 5.39 -4.49 7.31
N GLU A 39 4.94 -3.73 6.30
CA GLU A 39 5.07 -4.11 4.90
C GLU A 39 5.59 -2.94 4.09
N TYR A 40 6.03 -3.24 2.86
CA TYR A 40 6.57 -2.24 1.95
C TYR A 40 5.71 -2.20 0.69
N VAL A 41 5.30 -0.99 0.31
CA VAL A 41 4.39 -0.77 -0.80
C VAL A 41 5.10 0.04 -1.87
N GLU A 42 4.85 -0.30 -3.12
CA GLU A 42 5.37 0.45 -4.26
C GLU A 42 4.22 0.79 -5.20
N GLY A 43 4.35 1.88 -5.89
CA GLY A 43 3.32 2.32 -6.79
C GLY A 43 3.77 3.43 -7.71
N PRO A 44 2.93 3.81 -8.65
CA PRO A 44 1.75 3.07 -9.09
C PRO A 44 2.15 1.78 -9.79
N HIS A 45 1.20 0.86 -9.99
CA HIS A 45 1.53 -0.36 -10.74
C HIS A 45 1.22 -0.22 -12.23
N TYR A 46 0.60 0.88 -12.65
CA TYR A 46 0.45 1.29 -14.05
C TYR A 46 0.09 2.77 -14.08
N PRO A 47 0.29 3.52 -15.16
CA PRO A 47 0.96 3.15 -16.42
C PRO A 47 2.47 3.12 -16.34
N GLN A 48 3.06 3.79 -15.33
CA GLN A 48 4.50 3.84 -15.11
C GLN A 48 4.78 3.31 -13.71
N PRO A 49 5.08 2.01 -13.59
CA PRO A 49 5.23 1.39 -12.28
C PRO A 49 6.41 1.93 -11.49
N HIS A 50 6.25 1.90 -10.18
CA HIS A 50 7.31 2.09 -9.19
C HIS A 50 7.89 3.50 -9.17
N THR A 51 7.03 4.53 -9.20
CA THR A 51 7.48 5.90 -9.05
C THR A 51 7.54 6.35 -7.60
N TRP A 52 6.93 5.59 -6.67
CA TRP A 52 7.00 5.88 -5.25
C TRP A 52 7.04 4.60 -4.42
N TYR A 53 7.53 4.73 -3.18
CA TYR A 53 7.65 3.62 -2.23
C TYR A 53 7.21 4.11 -0.86
N ALA A 54 6.65 3.19 -0.06
CA ALA A 54 6.25 3.51 1.31
C ALA A 54 6.44 2.31 2.21
N GLU A 55 6.86 2.58 3.45
CA GLU A 55 6.86 1.60 4.52
C GLU A 55 5.57 1.81 5.32
N VAL A 56 4.83 0.74 5.55
CA VAL A 56 3.51 0.83 6.17
C VAL A 56 3.36 -0.15 7.32
N GLU A 57 2.44 0.17 8.21
CA GLU A 57 2.00 -0.73 9.27
C GLU A 57 0.66 -1.32 8.90
N MET A 58 0.55 -2.65 9.01
CA MET A 58 -0.68 -3.37 8.67
C MET A 58 -1.37 -3.85 9.92
N LYS A 59 -2.71 -3.82 9.91
CA LYS A 59 -3.53 -4.43 10.95
C LYS A 59 -4.77 -5.03 10.29
N ASP A 60 -4.99 -6.33 10.53
CA ASP A 60 -6.13 -7.08 9.97
C ASP A 60 -6.20 -6.95 8.44
N GLY A 61 -5.04 -6.95 7.77
CA GLY A 61 -4.97 -6.91 6.31
C GLY A 61 -5.16 -5.53 5.71
N ILE A 62 -5.19 -4.47 6.53
CA ILE A 62 -5.44 -3.10 6.11
C ILE A 62 -4.27 -2.22 6.54
N VAL A 63 -3.89 -1.28 5.69
CA VAL A 63 -2.86 -0.29 6.03
C VAL A 63 -3.44 0.69 7.03
N VAL A 64 -2.84 0.77 8.22
CA VAL A 64 -3.30 1.68 9.27
C VAL A 64 -2.36 2.87 9.49
N LYS A 65 -1.13 2.78 9.00
CA LYS A 65 -0.15 3.85 9.16
C LYS A 65 0.84 3.82 8.01
N VAL A 66 1.21 4.99 7.51
CA VAL A 66 2.27 5.18 6.51
C VAL A 66 3.43 5.88 7.20
N LYS A 67 4.60 5.28 7.15
CA LYS A 67 5.81 5.83 7.77
C LYS A 67 6.60 6.69 6.80
#